data_07bdd666e26763661e3181a76b3b13a7
#
_entry.id   07bdd666e26763661e3181a76b3b13a7
#
_cell.length_a   1.000
_cell.length_b   1.000
_cell.length_c   1.000
_cell.angle_alpha   90.00
_cell.angle_beta   90.00
_cell.angle_gamma   90.00
#
_symmetry.space_group_name_H-M   'P 1'
#
loop_
_entity.id
_entity.type
_entity.pdbx_description
1 polymer ?
#
loop_
_entity_poly.entity_id
_entity_poly.type
_entity_poly.pdbx_seq_one_letter_code
_entity_poly.pdbx_strand_id
1 'polypeptide(L)'
;MGGFEQVSFNHNSKNRLGIELAFSFHSSISYFNTSWYFDILSKSPKLGYAEIIDGNKEGSIRQKEDMSYIVNYGHKDRPSTNILNLGIQNIDDLQEYDNVLFWEDISDEIYDGLKQQFNFISSFRLHPERTYYQSLASNKVDKSGGGYIDQILDWSDNQSEGLYVLVSILKYLGILYDIKPHRLSGGRFDVKVKVKSRSKWESLADVGFGISQFLPIIVADLQLSNESTLIMSQPEIHLHPSVQANLAGYLVGQVIGTNKNYIVETHSEYLLNRMRLLIVQGEIQPEDVAVYYFENSIKNGSVAHRIEFTKQGQILNAPKGFFDTYMIDTMDIALNA
;
A
#
# COMPACT_ATOMS: atom_id res chain seq x y z
N MET A 1 11.82 1.85 -6.20
CA MET A 1 11.61 2.13 -7.64
C MET A 1 12.96 2.06 -8.32
N GLY A 2 13.01 1.55 -9.59
CA GLY A 2 14.20 1.65 -10.40
C GLY A 2 14.60 3.12 -10.67
N GLY A 3 15.78 3.34 -11.26
CA GLY A 3 16.18 4.69 -11.69
C GLY A 3 15.16 5.26 -12.69
N PHE A 4 15.10 6.60 -12.77
CA PHE A 4 14.13 7.27 -13.65
C PHE A 4 14.20 6.78 -15.11
N GLU A 5 15.41 6.53 -15.62
CA GLU A 5 15.62 5.97 -16.96
C GLU A 5 14.99 4.60 -17.15
N GLN A 6 14.86 3.80 -16.09
CA GLN A 6 14.26 2.46 -16.12
C GLN A 6 12.73 2.51 -16.15
N VAL A 7 12.12 3.56 -15.60
CA VAL A 7 10.66 3.71 -15.54
C VAL A 7 10.09 4.65 -16.59
N SER A 8 10.95 5.46 -17.24
CA SER A 8 10.51 6.35 -18.32
C SER A 8 10.34 5.59 -19.64
N PHE A 9 9.44 6.09 -20.49
CA PHE A 9 9.17 5.47 -21.77
C PHE A 9 10.44 5.38 -22.64
N ASN A 10 10.74 4.17 -23.17
CA ASN A 10 11.95 3.85 -23.92
C ASN A 10 13.27 4.19 -23.20
N HIS A 11 13.28 4.14 -21.87
CA HIS A 11 14.44 4.51 -21.05
C HIS A 11 15.01 5.93 -21.37
N ASN A 12 14.14 6.82 -21.80
CA ASN A 12 14.53 8.18 -22.19
C ASN A 12 14.39 9.14 -21.01
N SER A 13 15.52 9.57 -20.47
CA SER A 13 15.57 10.49 -19.32
C SER A 13 14.99 11.89 -19.61
N LYS A 14 14.76 12.23 -20.89
CA LYS A 14 14.10 13.48 -21.28
C LYS A 14 12.59 13.44 -21.13
N ASN A 15 11.99 12.24 -21.04
CA ASN A 15 10.57 12.08 -20.77
C ASN A 15 10.30 12.40 -19.29
N ARG A 16 9.40 13.32 -19.04
CA ARG A 16 9.00 13.66 -17.67
C ARG A 16 8.01 12.62 -17.15
N LEU A 17 8.28 12.10 -15.96
CA LEU A 17 7.32 11.34 -15.17
C LEU A 17 6.74 12.31 -14.14
N GLY A 18 5.47 12.62 -14.26
CA GLY A 18 4.71 13.37 -13.25
C GLY A 18 3.89 12.41 -12.40
N ILE A 19 3.85 12.66 -11.12
CA ILE A 19 2.94 12.01 -10.18
C ILE A 19 2.17 13.13 -9.50
N GLU A 20 0.85 13.08 -9.61
CA GLU A 20 -0.05 13.97 -8.90
C GLU A 20 -0.79 13.16 -7.84
N LEU A 21 -0.77 13.64 -6.62
CA LEU A 21 -1.41 13.00 -5.48
C LEU A 21 -2.29 14.03 -4.78
N ALA A 22 -3.56 13.71 -4.59
CA ALA A 22 -4.50 14.51 -3.82
C ALA A 22 -5.02 13.70 -2.63
N PHE A 23 -5.03 14.32 -1.46
CA PHE A 23 -5.50 13.73 -0.22
C PHE A 23 -6.52 14.64 0.44
N SER A 24 -7.49 14.05 1.12
CA SER A 24 -8.34 14.75 2.08
C SER A 24 -8.11 14.14 3.46
N PHE A 25 -7.96 14.98 4.47
CA PHE A 25 -7.74 14.58 5.84
C PHE A 25 -8.96 14.94 6.70
N HIS A 26 -9.18 14.20 7.77
CA HIS A 26 -10.23 14.50 8.75
C HIS A 26 -9.76 15.51 9.81
N SER A 27 -8.56 16.05 9.66
CA SER A 27 -7.95 17.07 10.48
C SER A 27 -8.34 18.48 10.05
N SER A 28 -7.63 19.48 10.53
CA SER A 28 -7.76 20.88 10.06
C SER A 28 -7.47 21.02 8.58
N ILE A 29 -6.58 20.16 8.02
CA ILE A 29 -6.25 20.12 6.60
C ILE A 29 -7.37 19.40 5.85
N SER A 30 -8.16 20.17 5.11
CA SER A 30 -9.26 19.64 4.31
C SER A 30 -8.84 19.12 2.94
N TYR A 31 -7.70 19.59 2.43
CA TYR A 31 -7.20 19.21 1.11
C TYR A 31 -5.69 19.41 1.00
N PHE A 32 -5.02 18.44 0.40
CA PHE A 32 -3.60 18.51 0.07
C PHE A 32 -3.37 17.88 -1.32
N ASN A 33 -2.78 18.64 -2.23
CA ASN A 33 -2.44 18.20 -3.57
C ASN A 33 -0.98 18.44 -3.85
N THR A 34 -0.29 17.47 -4.47
CA THR A 34 1.13 17.59 -4.85
C THR A 34 1.39 17.07 -6.24
N SER A 35 2.29 17.74 -6.95
CA SER A 35 2.84 17.31 -8.23
C SER A 35 4.34 17.17 -8.13
N TRP A 36 4.87 16.04 -8.54
CA TRP A 36 6.29 15.71 -8.49
C TRP A 36 6.80 15.40 -9.89
N TYR A 37 8.04 15.76 -10.16
CA TYR A 37 8.74 15.37 -11.36
C TYR A 37 10.15 14.88 -11.03
N PHE A 38 10.76 14.16 -11.96
CA PHE A 38 12.15 13.72 -11.80
C PHE A 38 13.12 14.73 -12.42
N ASP A 39 14.02 15.27 -11.60
CA ASP A 39 15.08 16.14 -12.09
C ASP A 39 16.28 15.31 -12.56
N ILE A 40 16.62 15.49 -13.84
CA ILE A 40 17.67 14.73 -14.52
C ILE A 40 19.06 15.09 -13.97
N LEU A 41 19.27 16.35 -13.60
CA LEU A 41 20.59 16.82 -13.15
C LEU A 41 20.93 16.28 -11.76
N SER A 42 20.00 16.38 -10.81
CA SER A 42 20.19 15.86 -9.46
C SER A 42 19.88 14.37 -9.33
N LYS A 43 19.34 13.75 -10.37
CA LYS A 43 18.86 12.34 -10.37
C LYS A 43 17.91 12.02 -9.19
N SER A 44 17.06 12.96 -8.84
CA SER A 44 16.15 12.86 -7.71
C SER A 44 14.75 13.38 -8.05
N PRO A 45 13.70 12.88 -7.37
CA PRO A 45 12.38 13.48 -7.47
C PRO A 45 12.41 14.89 -6.87
N LYS A 46 11.73 15.82 -7.53
CA LYS A 46 11.54 17.21 -7.10
C LYS A 46 10.07 17.52 -7.02
N LEU A 47 9.70 18.31 -6.04
CA LEU A 47 8.37 18.87 -5.94
C LEU A 47 8.18 19.94 -7.02
N GLY A 48 7.17 19.78 -7.86
CA GLY A 48 6.80 20.80 -8.85
C GLY A 48 5.78 21.79 -8.30
N TYR A 49 4.83 21.25 -7.53
CA TYR A 49 3.71 22.01 -6.98
C TYR A 49 3.18 21.32 -5.72
N ALA A 50 2.75 22.10 -4.74
CA ALA A 50 1.94 21.65 -3.62
C ALA A 50 0.88 22.69 -3.32
N GLU A 51 -0.31 22.25 -2.91
CA GLU A 51 -1.42 23.09 -2.48
C GLU A 51 -2.05 22.48 -1.25
N ILE A 52 -2.37 23.32 -0.30
CA ILE A 52 -2.99 22.94 0.96
C ILE A 52 -4.16 23.86 1.24
N ILE A 53 -5.25 23.29 1.70
CA ILE A 53 -6.40 24.01 2.26
C ILE A 53 -6.57 23.55 3.70
N ASP A 54 -6.38 24.48 4.65
CA ASP A 54 -6.57 24.29 6.08
C ASP A 54 -7.67 25.25 6.56
N GLY A 55 -8.90 24.75 6.66
CA GLY A 55 -10.05 25.56 6.98
C GLY A 55 -10.24 26.70 5.97
N ASN A 56 -10.02 27.95 6.39
CA ASN A 56 -10.11 29.14 5.55
C ASN A 56 -8.75 29.65 5.05
N LYS A 57 -7.68 28.89 5.29
CA LYS A 57 -6.32 29.26 4.90
C LYS A 57 -5.88 28.41 3.70
N GLU A 58 -5.31 29.07 2.72
CA GLU A 58 -4.75 28.39 1.53
C GLU A 58 -3.25 28.63 1.48
N GLY A 59 -2.48 27.58 1.22
CA GLY A 59 -1.06 27.63 0.99
C GLY A 59 -0.69 26.94 -0.31
N SER A 60 0.28 27.49 -1.04
CA SER A 60 0.81 26.84 -2.22
C SER A 60 2.32 27.00 -2.36
N ILE A 61 2.93 25.98 -2.96
CA ILE A 61 4.35 25.94 -3.30
C ILE A 61 4.44 25.66 -4.78
N ARG A 62 5.14 26.48 -5.55
CA ARG A 62 5.35 26.28 -6.98
C ARG A 62 6.81 26.47 -7.34
N GLN A 63 7.33 25.55 -8.15
CA GLN A 63 8.66 25.68 -8.71
C GLN A 63 8.66 26.66 -9.91
N LYS A 64 9.68 27.51 -9.97
CA LYS A 64 9.96 28.38 -11.10
C LYS A 64 10.86 27.71 -12.13
N GLU A 65 11.01 28.35 -13.30
CA GLU A 65 11.91 27.90 -14.36
C GLU A 65 13.39 27.87 -13.93
N ASP A 66 13.80 28.74 -13.02
CA ASP A 66 15.16 28.83 -12.45
C ASP A 66 15.40 27.81 -11.33
N MET A 67 14.49 26.86 -11.13
CA MET A 67 14.52 25.83 -10.07
C MET A 67 14.33 26.38 -8.65
N SER A 68 14.11 27.66 -8.46
CA SER A 68 13.67 28.24 -7.20
C SER A 68 12.16 28.00 -6.96
N TYR A 69 11.69 28.27 -5.76
CA TYR A 69 10.29 28.05 -5.40
C TYR A 69 9.62 29.38 -5.02
N ILE A 70 8.33 29.49 -5.35
CA ILE A 70 7.43 30.49 -4.77
C ILE A 70 6.61 29.77 -3.73
N VAL A 71 6.64 30.27 -2.50
CA VAL A 71 5.80 29.83 -1.40
C VAL A 71 4.75 30.91 -1.16
N ASN A 72 3.50 30.53 -1.21
CA ASN A 72 2.36 31.42 -0.94
C ASN A 72 1.63 30.92 0.31
N TYR A 73 1.27 31.87 1.17
CA TYR A 73 0.37 31.65 2.27
C TYR A 73 -0.60 32.83 2.38
N GLY A 74 -1.87 32.55 2.21
CA GLY A 74 -2.88 33.60 2.08
C GLY A 74 -2.73 34.38 0.75
N HIS A 75 -2.42 35.65 0.81
CA HIS A 75 -2.33 36.51 -0.37
C HIS A 75 -0.91 37.06 -0.68
N LYS A 76 0.14 36.45 -0.13
CA LYS A 76 1.52 36.95 -0.29
C LYS A 76 2.44 35.89 -0.88
N ASP A 77 2.95 36.15 -2.07
CA ASP A 77 4.00 35.34 -2.74
C ASP A 77 5.37 35.64 -2.14
N ARG A 78 6.15 34.59 -1.84
CA ARG A 78 7.51 34.72 -1.32
C ARG A 78 8.47 33.75 -2.01
N PRO A 79 9.70 34.17 -2.34
CA PRO A 79 10.70 33.29 -2.92
C PRO A 79 11.36 32.40 -1.87
N SER A 80 11.60 31.13 -2.22
CA SER A 80 12.40 30.17 -1.44
C SER A 80 13.29 29.35 -2.35
N THR A 81 14.49 28.98 -1.90
CA THR A 81 15.50 28.30 -2.73
C THR A 81 15.62 26.80 -2.46
N ASN A 82 15.13 26.28 -1.33
CA ASN A 82 15.27 24.87 -0.98
C ASN A 82 14.00 24.31 -0.34
N ILE A 83 13.40 23.33 -1.02
CA ILE A 83 12.34 22.48 -0.46
C ILE A 83 12.79 21.03 -0.57
N LEU A 84 13.09 20.38 0.55
CA LEU A 84 13.47 18.98 0.64
C LEU A 84 12.38 18.18 1.34
N ASN A 85 11.86 17.16 0.65
CA ASN A 85 11.08 16.06 1.20
C ASN A 85 9.81 16.40 1.99
N LEU A 86 8.88 17.20 1.49
CA LEU A 86 7.72 17.67 2.26
C LEU A 86 8.10 18.37 3.59
N GLY A 87 9.34 18.24 4.04
CA GLY A 87 9.96 19.02 5.09
C GLY A 87 10.64 20.23 4.47
N ILE A 88 10.18 21.41 4.82
CA ILE A 88 10.83 22.66 4.43
C ILE A 88 12.08 22.79 5.28
N GLN A 89 13.21 22.24 4.80
CA GLN A 89 14.50 22.45 5.45
C GLN A 89 15.14 23.74 4.91
N ASN A 90 15.50 24.65 5.81
CA ASN A 90 16.13 25.96 5.57
C ASN A 90 15.23 26.99 4.85
N ILE A 91 14.27 27.48 5.60
CA ILE A 91 13.58 28.74 5.30
C ILE A 91 14.35 29.91 5.97
N ASP A 92 15.69 29.87 5.93
CA ASP A 92 16.54 30.90 6.54
C ASP A 92 16.32 32.31 5.97
N ASP A 93 15.64 32.42 4.82
CA ASP A 93 15.32 33.70 4.16
C ASP A 93 13.88 34.20 4.43
N LEU A 94 13.07 33.48 5.20
CA LEU A 94 11.72 33.93 5.58
C LEU A 94 11.76 34.68 6.90
N GLN A 95 11.98 36.00 6.84
CA GLN A 95 12.05 36.91 8.01
C GLN A 95 10.71 37.15 8.74
N GLU A 96 9.61 36.46 8.42
CA GLU A 96 8.35 36.54 9.15
C GLU A 96 7.96 35.18 9.70
N TYR A 97 8.00 35.05 11.01
CA TYR A 97 7.78 33.85 11.83
C TYR A 97 6.47 33.10 11.50
N ASP A 98 5.40 33.78 11.17
CA ASP A 98 4.08 33.17 11.00
C ASP A 98 3.96 32.20 9.83
N ASN A 99 4.75 32.39 8.77
CA ASN A 99 4.70 31.51 7.58
C ASN A 99 5.57 30.26 7.72
N VAL A 100 6.69 30.36 8.43
CA VAL A 100 7.58 29.22 8.71
C VAL A 100 6.86 28.24 9.62
N LEU A 101 6.30 28.72 10.72
CA LEU A 101 5.53 27.90 11.65
C LEU A 101 4.33 27.22 10.97
N PHE A 102 3.63 27.90 10.08
CA PHE A 102 2.51 27.31 9.34
C PHE A 102 2.95 26.07 8.52
N TRP A 103 4.05 26.16 7.76
CA TRP A 103 4.49 25.05 6.94
C TRP A 103 5.18 23.94 7.74
N GLU A 104 5.83 24.27 8.86
CA GLU A 104 6.39 23.28 9.78
C GLU A 104 5.26 22.50 10.47
N ASP A 105 4.30 23.17 11.06
CA ASP A 105 3.14 22.54 11.71
C ASP A 105 2.35 21.66 10.73
N ILE A 106 2.09 22.18 9.53
CA ILE A 106 1.40 21.43 8.48
C ILE A 106 2.22 20.25 7.97
N SER A 107 3.54 20.40 7.80
CA SER A 107 4.37 19.29 7.33
C SER A 107 4.38 18.13 8.32
N ASP A 108 4.41 18.41 9.61
CA ASP A 108 4.33 17.41 10.66
C ASP A 108 2.94 16.75 10.71
N GLU A 109 1.86 17.53 10.60
CA GLU A 109 0.49 17.03 10.56
C GLU A 109 0.25 16.14 9.32
N ILE A 110 0.72 16.55 8.14
CA ILE A 110 0.66 15.74 6.91
C ILE A 110 1.48 14.47 7.07
N TYR A 111 2.71 14.57 7.57
CA TYR A 111 3.59 13.42 7.76
C TYR A 111 3.00 12.40 8.73
N ASP A 112 2.49 12.86 9.86
CA ASP A 112 1.87 11.98 10.85
C ASP A 112 0.54 11.42 10.35
N GLY A 113 -0.27 12.22 9.65
CA GLY A 113 -1.49 11.78 8.97
C GLY A 113 -1.21 10.71 7.92
N LEU A 114 -0.25 10.95 7.02
CA LEU A 114 0.16 9.97 6.02
C LEU A 114 0.73 8.70 6.67
N LYS A 115 1.52 8.84 7.72
CA LYS A 115 2.09 7.72 8.46
C LYS A 115 1.03 6.84 9.10
N GLN A 116 -0.05 7.42 9.62
CA GLN A 116 -1.15 6.70 10.25
C GLN A 116 -2.17 6.16 9.23
N GLN A 117 -2.38 6.89 8.15
CA GLN A 117 -3.43 6.58 7.16
C GLN A 117 -2.94 5.75 5.97
N PHE A 118 -1.63 5.62 5.75
CA PHE A 118 -1.10 4.87 4.62
C PHE A 118 -0.07 3.85 5.07
N ASN A 119 -0.10 2.65 4.49
CA ASN A 119 1.03 1.73 4.52
C ASN A 119 1.23 1.09 3.15
N PHE A 120 2.48 0.69 2.86
CA PHE A 120 2.85 0.00 1.64
C PHE A 120 3.68 -1.25 1.94
N ILE A 121 3.22 -2.39 1.46
CA ILE A 121 3.93 -3.67 1.54
C ILE A 121 4.30 -4.13 0.14
N SER A 122 5.60 -4.28 -0.11
CA SER A 122 6.12 -4.70 -1.42
C SER A 122 5.99 -6.20 -1.65
N SER A 123 6.22 -6.64 -2.89
CA SER A 123 6.27 -8.07 -3.24
C SER A 123 7.50 -8.78 -2.66
N PHE A 124 8.59 -8.05 -2.43
CA PHE A 124 9.81 -8.58 -1.81
C PHE A 124 9.73 -8.39 -0.29
N ARG A 125 9.35 -9.44 0.41
CA ARG A 125 9.22 -9.47 1.86
C ARG A 125 10.31 -10.31 2.50
N LEU A 126 10.71 -9.94 3.72
CA LEU A 126 11.78 -10.60 4.46
C LEU A 126 11.47 -12.09 4.69
N HIS A 127 12.53 -12.91 4.66
CA HIS A 127 12.42 -14.31 5.04
C HIS A 127 12.23 -14.44 6.55
N PRO A 128 11.49 -15.46 7.01
CA PRO A 128 11.37 -15.73 8.44
C PRO A 128 12.70 -16.26 8.98
N GLU A 129 13.06 -15.80 10.16
CA GLU A 129 14.19 -16.30 10.92
C GLU A 129 13.75 -17.39 11.91
N ARG A 130 14.68 -18.24 12.33
CA ARG A 130 14.40 -19.26 13.36
C ARG A 130 14.25 -18.67 14.74
N THR A 131 14.97 -17.61 15.01
CA THR A 131 14.92 -16.85 16.27
C THR A 131 15.10 -15.38 16.01
N TYR A 132 14.44 -14.55 16.81
CA TYR A 132 14.48 -13.12 16.75
C TYR A 132 15.00 -12.55 18.07
N TYR A 133 15.64 -11.39 18.02
CA TYR A 133 15.90 -10.59 19.20
C TYR A 133 14.74 -9.63 19.40
N GLN A 134 14.29 -9.50 20.66
CA GLN A 134 13.25 -8.55 20.98
C GLN A 134 13.72 -7.13 20.69
N SER A 135 13.01 -6.43 19.86
CA SER A 135 13.13 -4.99 19.63
C SER A 135 11.86 -4.26 20.09
N LEU A 136 11.87 -2.95 20.07
CA LEU A 136 10.66 -2.18 20.32
C LEU A 136 9.67 -2.44 19.17
N ALA A 137 8.41 -2.67 19.52
CA ALA A 137 7.36 -2.80 18.52
C ALA A 137 7.29 -1.51 17.69
N SER A 138 7.32 -1.67 16.38
CA SER A 138 7.12 -0.55 15.47
C SER A 138 5.63 -0.30 15.30
N ASN A 139 5.21 0.95 15.38
CA ASN A 139 3.82 1.33 15.10
C ASN A 139 3.41 1.06 13.65
N LYS A 140 4.36 0.64 12.81
CA LYS A 140 4.14 0.38 11.39
C LYS A 140 5.08 -0.69 10.88
N VAL A 141 4.55 -1.71 10.24
CA VAL A 141 5.33 -2.66 9.44
C VAL A 141 5.96 -1.92 8.26
N ASP A 142 7.24 -2.13 8.01
CA ASP A 142 7.93 -1.48 6.89
C ASP A 142 7.56 -2.14 5.53
N LYS A 143 7.98 -1.51 4.43
CA LYS A 143 7.68 -1.96 3.06
C LYS A 143 8.16 -3.39 2.75
N SER A 144 9.17 -3.88 3.43
CA SER A 144 9.72 -5.25 3.29
C SER A 144 9.11 -6.25 4.27
N GLY A 145 8.17 -5.79 5.09
CA GLY A 145 7.54 -6.60 6.12
C GLY A 145 8.28 -6.58 7.47
N GLY A 146 9.36 -5.79 7.63
CA GLY A 146 10.06 -5.69 8.92
C GLY A 146 9.15 -5.16 10.03
N GLY A 147 9.37 -5.64 11.26
CA GLY A 147 8.62 -5.22 12.45
C GLY A 147 7.34 -5.99 12.73
N TYR A 148 6.82 -6.81 11.81
CA TYR A 148 5.59 -7.57 12.07
C TYR A 148 5.72 -8.61 13.18
N ILE A 149 6.91 -9.20 13.33
CA ILE A 149 7.20 -10.19 14.37
C ILE A 149 7.22 -9.54 15.76
N ASP A 150 7.83 -8.37 15.87
CA ASP A 150 7.88 -7.61 17.13
C ASP A 150 6.46 -7.15 17.54
N GLN A 151 5.63 -6.79 16.57
CA GLN A 151 4.22 -6.47 16.82
C GLN A 151 3.42 -7.67 17.32
N ILE A 152 3.64 -8.86 16.76
CA ILE A 152 2.98 -10.10 17.24
C ILE A 152 3.45 -10.43 18.67
N LEU A 153 4.73 -10.22 18.98
CA LEU A 153 5.26 -10.38 20.33
C LEU A 153 4.60 -9.40 21.30
N ASP A 154 4.54 -8.12 20.93
CA ASP A 154 3.92 -7.07 21.74
C ASP A 154 2.43 -7.37 22.05
N TRP A 155 1.66 -7.74 21.01
CA TRP A 155 0.27 -8.17 21.20
C TRP A 155 0.12 -9.38 22.14
N SER A 156 1.07 -10.30 22.08
CA SER A 156 1.07 -11.47 22.95
C SER A 156 1.40 -11.11 24.39
N ASP A 157 2.41 -10.28 24.62
CA ASP A 157 2.88 -9.88 25.95
C ASP A 157 1.85 -9.01 26.68
N ASN A 158 1.21 -8.11 25.94
CA ASN A 158 0.19 -7.21 26.45
C ASN A 158 -1.22 -7.84 26.47
N GLN A 159 -1.36 -9.10 26.07
CA GLN A 159 -2.64 -9.79 25.92
C GLN A 159 -3.65 -8.96 25.12
N SER A 160 -3.16 -8.29 24.08
CA SER A 160 -3.92 -7.39 23.23
C SER A 160 -4.93 -8.14 22.36
N GLU A 161 -6.07 -7.51 22.09
CA GLU A 161 -7.07 -8.00 21.15
C GLU A 161 -6.48 -8.22 19.74
N GLY A 162 -5.43 -7.49 19.36
CA GLY A 162 -4.76 -7.60 18.05
C GLY A 162 -4.30 -9.02 17.72
N LEU A 163 -3.74 -9.76 18.68
CA LEU A 163 -3.34 -11.15 18.44
C LEU A 163 -4.56 -12.06 18.19
N TYR A 164 -5.63 -11.88 18.94
CA TYR A 164 -6.86 -12.63 18.75
C TYR A 164 -7.49 -12.37 17.38
N VAL A 165 -7.56 -11.12 16.98
CA VAL A 165 -8.07 -10.71 15.66
C VAL A 165 -7.19 -11.28 14.55
N LEU A 166 -5.86 -11.19 14.66
CA LEU A 166 -4.92 -11.81 13.72
C LEU A 166 -5.20 -13.30 13.54
N VAL A 167 -5.30 -14.06 14.64
CA VAL A 167 -5.59 -15.50 14.59
C VAL A 167 -6.94 -15.79 13.93
N SER A 168 -7.94 -14.98 14.19
CA SER A 168 -9.27 -15.12 13.59
C SER A 168 -9.25 -14.91 12.08
N ILE A 169 -8.53 -13.89 11.60
CA ILE A 169 -8.32 -13.62 10.18
C ILE A 169 -7.56 -14.77 9.50
N LEU A 170 -6.48 -15.25 10.11
CA LEU A 170 -5.69 -16.35 9.55
C LEU A 170 -6.48 -17.66 9.44
N LYS A 171 -7.39 -17.93 10.39
CA LYS A 171 -8.36 -19.03 10.32
C LYS A 171 -9.37 -18.85 9.20
N TYR A 172 -9.94 -17.65 9.09
CA TYR A 172 -10.92 -17.32 8.04
C TYR A 172 -10.30 -17.49 6.64
N LEU A 173 -9.08 -17.03 6.46
CA LEU A 173 -8.33 -17.15 5.20
C LEU A 173 -7.93 -18.62 4.90
N GLY A 174 -7.89 -19.48 5.91
CA GLY A 174 -7.44 -20.87 5.78
C GLY A 174 -5.91 -21.02 5.75
N ILE A 175 -5.19 -20.06 6.31
CA ILE A 175 -3.72 -20.02 6.32
C ILE A 175 -3.17 -20.76 7.53
N LEU A 176 -3.61 -20.39 8.73
CA LEU A 176 -3.18 -20.96 10.00
C LEU A 176 -4.36 -21.15 10.94
N TYR A 177 -4.22 -22.15 11.82
CA TYR A 177 -5.15 -22.34 12.92
C TYR A 177 -4.77 -21.47 14.12
N ASP A 178 -3.45 -21.27 14.39
CA ASP A 178 -2.99 -20.53 15.54
C ASP A 178 -1.53 -20.06 15.37
N ILE A 179 -1.13 -19.00 16.07
CA ILE A 179 0.21 -18.44 16.10
C ILE A 179 0.52 -17.92 17.49
N LYS A 180 1.74 -18.15 17.98
CA LYS A 180 2.20 -17.59 19.25
C LYS A 180 3.71 -17.37 19.25
N PRO A 181 4.20 -16.28 19.85
CA PRO A 181 5.58 -16.14 20.23
C PRO A 181 5.95 -17.12 21.34
N HIS A 182 7.20 -17.57 21.35
CA HIS A 182 7.74 -18.43 22.40
C HIS A 182 9.11 -17.87 22.82
N ARG A 183 9.19 -17.42 24.07
CA ARG A 183 10.39 -16.79 24.61
C ARG A 183 11.48 -17.82 24.87
N LEU A 184 12.70 -17.42 24.52
CA LEU A 184 13.96 -18.17 24.72
C LEU A 184 14.87 -17.41 25.69
N SER A 185 15.98 -18.03 26.06
CA SER A 185 16.99 -17.36 26.90
C SER A 185 17.73 -16.26 26.14
N GLY A 186 18.23 -15.23 26.87
CA GLY A 186 19.06 -14.16 26.31
C GLY A 186 18.30 -13.13 25.46
N GLY A 187 17.05 -12.82 25.79
CA GLY A 187 16.25 -11.82 25.08
C GLY A 187 15.81 -12.24 23.68
N ARG A 188 15.91 -13.52 23.36
CA ARG A 188 15.48 -14.09 22.09
C ARG A 188 14.07 -14.69 22.21
N PHE A 189 13.41 -14.85 21.07
CA PHE A 189 12.17 -15.58 20.94
C PHE A 189 12.07 -16.24 19.57
N ASP A 190 11.21 -17.23 19.42
CA ASP A 190 10.79 -17.77 18.13
C ASP A 190 9.27 -17.65 18.01
N VAL A 191 8.76 -17.82 16.79
CA VAL A 191 7.32 -17.82 16.53
C VAL A 191 6.89 -19.22 16.16
N LYS A 192 5.97 -19.75 16.94
CA LYS A 192 5.35 -21.06 16.73
C LYS A 192 3.99 -20.91 16.07
N VAL A 193 3.70 -21.77 15.12
CA VAL A 193 2.45 -21.79 14.38
C VAL A 193 1.81 -23.18 14.40
N LYS A 194 0.51 -23.20 14.26
CA LYS A 194 -0.31 -24.38 14.09
C LYS A 194 -1.06 -24.30 12.77
N VAL A 195 -0.75 -25.15 11.81
CA VAL A 195 -1.40 -25.10 10.49
C VAL A 195 -2.85 -25.59 10.57
N LYS A 196 -3.13 -26.63 11.36
CA LYS A 196 -4.48 -27.20 11.59
C LYS A 196 -4.74 -27.41 13.08
N SER A 197 -6.00 -27.51 13.48
CA SER A 197 -6.38 -27.64 14.89
C SER A 197 -5.70 -28.79 15.64
N ARG A 198 -5.43 -29.89 14.95
CA ARG A 198 -4.77 -31.08 15.52
C ARG A 198 -3.30 -31.23 15.15
N SER A 199 -2.69 -30.26 14.40
CA SER A 199 -1.27 -30.31 14.08
C SER A 199 -0.43 -29.97 15.31
N LYS A 200 0.85 -30.38 15.28
CA LYS A 200 1.83 -29.94 16.27
C LYS A 200 2.17 -28.45 16.06
N TRP A 201 2.74 -27.85 17.07
CA TRP A 201 3.35 -26.53 16.96
C TRP A 201 4.69 -26.65 16.23
N GLU A 202 4.85 -25.89 15.17
CA GLU A 202 6.05 -25.85 14.35
C GLU A 202 6.64 -24.43 14.33
N SER A 203 7.91 -24.28 14.03
CA SER A 203 8.50 -22.96 13.83
C SER A 203 7.93 -22.31 12.59
N LEU A 204 7.70 -21.00 12.63
CA LEU A 204 7.31 -20.23 11.45
C LEU A 204 8.32 -20.40 10.29
N ALA A 205 9.59 -20.60 10.62
CA ALA A 205 10.65 -20.82 9.62
C ALA A 205 10.59 -22.21 8.95
N ASP A 206 9.85 -23.17 9.50
CA ASP A 206 9.77 -24.55 9.02
C ASP A 206 8.46 -24.87 8.27
N VAL A 207 7.50 -23.92 8.31
CA VAL A 207 6.24 -24.04 7.56
C VAL A 207 6.36 -23.41 6.17
N GLY A 208 5.36 -23.66 5.31
CA GLY A 208 5.37 -23.13 3.94
C GLY A 208 5.63 -21.63 3.86
N PHE A 209 6.50 -21.24 2.93
CA PHE A 209 6.97 -19.87 2.76
C PHE A 209 5.84 -18.82 2.60
N GLY A 210 4.73 -19.20 1.96
CA GLY A 210 3.56 -18.31 1.80
C GLY A 210 3.02 -17.75 3.11
N ILE A 211 3.09 -18.51 4.21
CA ILE A 211 2.60 -18.07 5.52
C ILE A 211 3.40 -16.86 6.00
N SER A 212 4.72 -16.97 6.02
CA SER A 212 5.61 -15.90 6.49
C SER A 212 5.58 -14.67 5.58
N GLN A 213 5.32 -14.87 4.29
CA GLN A 213 5.20 -13.78 3.32
C GLN A 213 3.86 -13.04 3.43
N PHE A 214 2.83 -13.67 3.97
CA PHE A 214 1.50 -13.08 4.08
C PHE A 214 1.27 -12.39 5.43
N LEU A 215 1.86 -12.88 6.51
CA LEU A 215 1.71 -12.32 7.86
C LEU A 215 1.99 -10.80 7.92
N PRO A 216 3.07 -10.26 7.30
CA PRO A 216 3.33 -8.82 7.30
C PRO A 216 2.17 -7.98 6.77
N ILE A 217 1.44 -8.49 5.76
CA ILE A 217 0.30 -7.79 5.15
C ILE A 217 -0.84 -7.65 6.18
N ILE A 218 -1.20 -8.74 6.84
CA ILE A 218 -2.30 -8.71 7.82
C ILE A 218 -1.92 -7.89 9.06
N VAL A 219 -0.67 -8.00 9.53
CA VAL A 219 -0.22 -7.17 10.66
C VAL A 219 -0.22 -5.70 10.28
N ALA A 220 0.25 -5.34 9.06
CA ALA A 220 0.21 -3.97 8.56
C ALA A 220 -1.22 -3.44 8.48
N ASP A 221 -2.16 -4.26 8.01
CA ASP A 221 -3.58 -3.88 7.94
C ASP A 221 -4.19 -3.66 9.34
N LEU A 222 -3.86 -4.51 10.31
CA LEU A 222 -4.35 -4.38 11.69
C LEU A 222 -3.74 -3.19 12.44
N GLN A 223 -2.57 -2.71 12.03
CA GLN A 223 -1.96 -1.49 12.58
C GLN A 223 -2.59 -0.20 12.05
N LEU A 224 -3.24 -0.26 10.89
CA LEU A 224 -3.89 0.90 10.29
C LEU A 224 -5.25 1.17 10.93
N SER A 225 -5.54 2.45 11.15
CA SER A 225 -6.84 2.94 11.61
C SER A 225 -7.94 2.72 10.55
N ASN A 226 -9.18 2.95 10.95
CA ASN A 226 -10.28 3.05 9.98
C ASN A 226 -10.01 4.17 8.97
N GLU A 227 -10.61 4.07 7.79
CA GLU A 227 -10.50 5.07 6.70
C GLU A 227 -9.09 5.26 6.14
N SER A 228 -8.17 4.35 6.47
CA SER A 228 -6.80 4.34 5.97
C SER A 228 -6.67 3.59 4.64
N THR A 229 -5.49 3.66 4.03
CA THR A 229 -5.19 2.98 2.77
C THR A 229 -4.00 2.03 2.93
N LEU A 230 -4.20 0.76 2.62
CA LEU A 230 -3.12 -0.21 2.49
C LEU A 230 -2.80 -0.47 1.02
N ILE A 231 -1.56 -0.22 0.65
CA ILE A 231 -1.03 -0.51 -0.69
C ILE A 231 -0.22 -1.78 -0.61
N MET A 232 -0.50 -2.75 -1.46
CA MET A 232 0.22 -4.03 -1.45
C MET A 232 0.54 -4.51 -2.87
N SER A 233 1.79 -4.93 -3.06
CA SER A 233 2.23 -5.56 -4.30
C SER A 233 2.21 -7.06 -4.16
N GLN A 234 1.51 -7.73 -5.08
CA GLN A 234 1.45 -9.18 -5.22
C GLN A 234 1.24 -9.92 -3.88
N PRO A 235 0.13 -9.62 -3.17
CA PRO A 235 -0.16 -10.26 -1.88
C PRO A 235 -0.37 -11.77 -2.02
N GLU A 236 -0.68 -12.24 -3.21
CA GLU A 236 -0.96 -13.63 -3.54
C GLU A 236 0.27 -14.54 -3.67
N ILE A 237 1.49 -13.98 -3.73
CA ILE A 237 2.71 -14.77 -3.94
C ILE A 237 2.80 -15.90 -2.89
N HIS A 238 3.07 -17.11 -3.37
CA HIS A 238 3.19 -18.33 -2.57
C HIS A 238 1.90 -18.78 -1.85
N LEU A 239 0.76 -18.17 -2.11
CA LEU A 239 -0.52 -18.60 -1.54
C LEU A 239 -1.23 -19.64 -2.42
N HIS A 240 -1.90 -20.59 -1.76
CA HIS A 240 -2.79 -21.51 -2.46
C HIS A 240 -3.97 -20.75 -3.10
N PRO A 241 -4.46 -21.16 -4.29
CA PRO A 241 -5.58 -20.49 -4.98
C PRO A 241 -6.80 -20.20 -4.11
N SER A 242 -7.17 -21.11 -3.22
CA SER A 242 -8.30 -20.87 -2.31
C SER A 242 -8.05 -19.72 -1.32
N VAL A 243 -6.80 -19.55 -0.88
CA VAL A 243 -6.41 -18.44 0.02
C VAL A 243 -6.42 -17.12 -0.75
N GLN A 244 -5.94 -17.12 -1.99
CA GLN A 244 -6.01 -15.95 -2.87
C GLN A 244 -7.44 -15.47 -3.08
N ALA A 245 -8.37 -16.41 -3.29
CA ALA A 245 -9.79 -16.09 -3.38
C ALA A 245 -10.35 -15.56 -2.05
N ASN A 246 -10.00 -16.18 -0.90
CA ASN A 246 -10.47 -15.73 0.40
C ASN A 246 -9.94 -14.34 0.78
N LEU A 247 -8.77 -13.96 0.27
CA LEU A 247 -8.23 -12.60 0.43
C LEU A 247 -9.19 -11.54 -0.11
N ALA A 248 -9.81 -11.75 -1.28
CA ALA A 248 -10.80 -10.80 -1.79
C ALA A 248 -11.98 -10.62 -0.82
N GLY A 249 -12.48 -11.72 -0.23
CA GLY A 249 -13.54 -11.64 0.78
C GLY A 249 -13.11 -10.88 2.04
N TYR A 250 -11.87 -11.08 2.48
CA TYR A 250 -11.30 -10.33 3.60
C TYR A 250 -11.24 -8.83 3.28
N LEU A 251 -10.70 -8.44 2.13
CA LEU A 251 -10.58 -7.03 1.73
C LEU A 251 -11.96 -6.35 1.65
N VAL A 252 -12.94 -7.00 1.03
CA VAL A 252 -14.32 -6.49 0.97
C VAL A 252 -14.91 -6.31 2.37
N GLY A 253 -14.72 -7.29 3.26
CA GLY A 253 -15.17 -7.19 4.64
C GLY A 253 -14.54 -6.01 5.40
N GLN A 254 -13.26 -5.73 5.15
CA GLN A 254 -12.58 -4.57 5.73
C GLN A 254 -13.08 -3.24 5.14
N VAL A 255 -13.29 -3.14 3.83
CA VAL A 255 -13.87 -1.95 3.18
C VAL A 255 -15.22 -1.61 3.83
N ILE A 256 -16.10 -2.60 3.97
CA ILE A 256 -17.43 -2.40 4.53
C ILE A 256 -17.39 -2.08 6.03
N GLY A 257 -16.54 -2.78 6.79
CA GLY A 257 -16.51 -2.68 8.25
C GLY A 257 -15.70 -1.50 8.80
N THR A 258 -14.73 -1.00 8.04
CA THR A 258 -13.75 -0.02 8.52
C THR A 258 -13.54 1.17 7.58
N ASN A 259 -14.20 1.21 6.44
CA ASN A 259 -13.98 2.18 5.36
C ASN A 259 -12.52 2.28 4.89
N LYS A 260 -11.73 1.22 5.07
CA LYS A 260 -10.37 1.17 4.55
C LYS A 260 -10.36 1.06 3.04
N ASN A 261 -9.33 1.61 2.42
CA ASN A 261 -9.07 1.51 0.99
C ASN A 261 -7.90 0.56 0.74
N TYR A 262 -7.96 -0.17 -0.37
CA TYR A 262 -6.89 -1.08 -0.77
C TYR A 262 -6.46 -0.81 -2.21
N ILE A 263 -5.16 -0.60 -2.41
CA ILE A 263 -4.55 -0.56 -3.74
C ILE A 263 -3.71 -1.82 -3.88
N VAL A 264 -4.10 -2.70 -4.80
CA VAL A 264 -3.52 -4.03 -4.94
C VAL A 264 -2.95 -4.22 -6.33
N GLU A 265 -1.63 -4.37 -6.42
CA GLU A 265 -1.00 -4.92 -7.62
C GLU A 265 -1.06 -6.45 -7.55
N THR A 266 -1.65 -7.10 -8.55
CA THR A 266 -1.86 -8.54 -8.53
C THR A 266 -1.85 -9.17 -9.91
N HIS A 267 -1.45 -10.45 -9.98
CA HIS A 267 -1.62 -11.32 -11.14
C HIS A 267 -2.62 -12.46 -10.85
N SER A 268 -3.37 -12.39 -9.75
CA SER A 268 -4.30 -13.45 -9.33
C SER A 268 -5.65 -13.37 -10.00
N GLU A 269 -5.91 -14.28 -10.91
CA GLU A 269 -7.26 -14.51 -11.44
C GLU A 269 -8.25 -14.95 -10.35
N TYR A 270 -7.77 -15.68 -9.34
CA TYR A 270 -8.61 -16.16 -8.22
C TYR A 270 -9.12 -15.01 -7.37
N LEU A 271 -8.29 -14.01 -7.11
CA LEU A 271 -8.67 -12.79 -6.39
C LEU A 271 -9.74 -12.03 -7.18
N LEU A 272 -9.50 -11.77 -8.46
CA LEU A 272 -10.44 -11.05 -9.31
C LEU A 272 -11.76 -11.80 -9.55
N ASN A 273 -11.72 -13.11 -9.77
CA ASN A 273 -12.93 -13.91 -9.92
C ASN A 273 -13.77 -13.95 -8.63
N ARG A 274 -13.12 -13.99 -7.46
CA ARG A 274 -13.83 -13.87 -6.18
C ARG A 274 -14.44 -12.47 -6.02
N MET A 275 -13.74 -11.41 -6.41
CA MET A 275 -14.29 -10.04 -6.40
C MET A 275 -15.56 -9.95 -7.24
N ARG A 276 -15.54 -10.51 -8.46
CA ARG A 276 -16.75 -10.59 -9.33
C ARG A 276 -17.89 -11.35 -8.66
N LEU A 277 -17.58 -12.46 -7.99
CA LEU A 277 -18.59 -13.24 -7.25
C LEU A 277 -19.22 -12.41 -6.12
N LEU A 278 -18.42 -11.68 -5.36
CA LEU A 278 -18.91 -10.81 -4.27
C LEU A 278 -19.80 -9.68 -4.81
N ILE A 279 -19.50 -9.14 -5.99
CA ILE A 279 -20.37 -8.17 -6.68
C ILE A 279 -21.73 -8.83 -7.03
N VAL A 280 -21.73 -10.04 -7.61
CA VAL A 280 -22.96 -10.77 -7.94
C VAL A 280 -23.79 -11.10 -6.71
N GLN A 281 -23.14 -11.37 -5.59
CA GLN A 281 -23.79 -11.63 -4.30
C GLN A 281 -24.30 -10.36 -3.61
N GLY A 282 -23.96 -9.17 -4.13
CA GLY A 282 -24.36 -7.88 -3.56
C GLY A 282 -23.58 -7.47 -2.31
N GLU A 283 -22.46 -8.15 -2.02
CA GLU A 283 -21.60 -7.83 -0.88
C GLU A 283 -20.83 -6.51 -1.10
N ILE A 284 -20.52 -6.16 -2.35
CA ILE A 284 -19.89 -4.90 -2.75
C ILE A 284 -20.48 -4.41 -4.07
N GLN A 285 -20.52 -3.10 -4.29
CA GLN A 285 -21.03 -2.57 -5.56
C GLN A 285 -19.91 -2.53 -6.62
N PRO A 286 -20.25 -2.67 -7.93
CA PRO A 286 -19.26 -2.54 -9.00
C PRO A 286 -18.50 -1.21 -8.97
N GLU A 287 -19.16 -0.14 -8.54
CA GLU A 287 -18.62 1.22 -8.46
C GLU A 287 -17.52 1.38 -7.39
N ASP A 288 -17.52 0.49 -6.37
CA ASP A 288 -16.52 0.48 -5.30
C ASP A 288 -15.24 -0.28 -5.71
N VAL A 289 -15.22 -0.88 -6.91
CA VAL A 289 -14.11 -1.70 -7.40
C VAL A 289 -13.55 -1.12 -8.68
N ALA A 290 -12.33 -0.57 -8.62
CA ALA A 290 -11.60 -0.08 -9.78
C ALA A 290 -10.50 -1.07 -10.18
N VAL A 291 -10.52 -1.53 -11.42
CA VAL A 291 -9.50 -2.43 -11.97
C VAL A 291 -8.83 -1.79 -13.17
N TYR A 292 -7.51 -1.80 -13.19
CA TYR A 292 -6.71 -1.31 -14.30
C TYR A 292 -5.77 -2.41 -14.77
N TYR A 293 -5.82 -2.72 -16.06
CA TYR A 293 -4.88 -3.61 -16.72
C TYR A 293 -3.84 -2.79 -17.47
N PHE A 294 -2.57 -3.07 -17.20
CA PHE A 294 -1.45 -2.37 -17.83
C PHE A 294 -0.84 -3.22 -18.94
N GLU A 295 -0.82 -2.68 -20.14
CA GLU A 295 -0.22 -3.29 -21.32
C GLU A 295 1.00 -2.47 -21.76
N ASN A 296 2.12 -3.15 -22.02
CA ASN A 296 3.32 -2.53 -22.55
C ASN A 296 3.38 -2.66 -24.06
N SER A 297 3.57 -1.55 -24.74
CA SER A 297 3.71 -1.48 -26.19
C SER A 297 4.97 -0.73 -26.58
N ILE A 298 5.69 -1.23 -27.58
CA ILE A 298 6.89 -0.56 -28.14
C ILE A 298 6.54 0.84 -28.66
N LYS A 299 5.35 1.02 -29.20
CA LYS A 299 4.91 2.28 -29.84
C LYS A 299 4.41 3.29 -28.82
N ASN A 300 3.63 2.86 -27.84
CA ASN A 300 2.88 3.76 -26.96
C ASN A 300 3.37 3.74 -25.50
N GLY A 301 4.38 2.92 -25.18
CA GLY A 301 4.78 2.68 -23.79
C GLY A 301 3.75 1.87 -23.01
N SER A 302 3.61 2.13 -21.74
CA SER A 302 2.60 1.50 -20.89
C SER A 302 1.24 2.19 -21.07
N VAL A 303 0.23 1.41 -21.38
CA VAL A 303 -1.16 1.86 -21.52
C VAL A 303 -1.99 1.22 -20.43
N ALA A 304 -2.77 2.01 -19.71
CA ALA A 304 -3.71 1.53 -18.69
C ALA A 304 -5.11 1.39 -19.31
N HIS A 305 -5.67 0.19 -19.21
CA HIS A 305 -7.04 -0.11 -19.62
C HIS A 305 -7.92 -0.23 -18.38
N ARG A 306 -8.94 0.60 -18.26
CA ARG A 306 -9.93 0.49 -17.20
C ARG A 306 -10.87 -0.67 -17.50
N ILE A 307 -10.88 -1.65 -16.61
CA ILE A 307 -11.79 -2.81 -16.66
C ILE A 307 -12.96 -2.51 -15.74
N GLU A 308 -14.17 -2.78 -16.21
CA GLU A 308 -15.40 -2.55 -15.47
C GLU A 308 -16.14 -3.87 -15.23
N PHE A 309 -16.82 -3.97 -14.10
CA PHE A 309 -17.70 -5.09 -13.79
C PHE A 309 -19.16 -4.66 -13.82
N THR A 310 -20.02 -5.51 -14.38
CA THR A 310 -21.47 -5.32 -14.23
C THR A 310 -21.96 -5.94 -12.91
N LYS A 311 -23.19 -5.60 -12.49
CA LYS A 311 -23.85 -6.24 -11.33
C LYS A 311 -24.01 -7.76 -11.48
N GLN A 312 -23.97 -8.27 -12.72
CA GLN A 312 -23.99 -9.71 -13.03
C GLN A 312 -22.58 -10.31 -13.09
N GLY A 313 -21.54 -9.56 -12.68
CA GLY A 313 -20.15 -9.99 -12.67
C GLY A 313 -19.50 -10.12 -14.05
N GLN A 314 -20.13 -9.58 -15.12
CA GLN A 314 -19.52 -9.56 -16.44
C GLN A 314 -18.38 -8.54 -16.49
N ILE A 315 -17.37 -8.87 -17.28
CA ILE A 315 -16.20 -8.02 -17.51
C ILE A 315 -16.46 -7.17 -18.77
N LEU A 316 -16.30 -5.87 -18.66
CA LEU A 316 -16.42 -4.92 -19.76
C LEU A 316 -15.07 -4.27 -20.03
N ASN A 317 -14.85 -3.87 -21.28
CA ASN A 317 -13.67 -3.11 -21.74
C ASN A 317 -12.33 -3.85 -21.56
N ALA A 318 -12.35 -5.18 -21.43
CA ALA A 318 -11.13 -5.96 -21.31
C ALA A 318 -10.39 -6.06 -22.65
N PRO A 319 -9.09 -5.74 -22.73
CA PRO A 319 -8.30 -5.99 -23.92
C PRO A 319 -8.05 -7.49 -24.09
N LYS A 320 -7.60 -7.89 -25.29
CA LYS A 320 -7.14 -9.26 -25.54
C LYS A 320 -5.99 -9.61 -24.61
N GLY A 321 -6.01 -10.81 -24.05
CA GLY A 321 -4.99 -11.27 -23.10
C GLY A 321 -5.32 -10.96 -21.63
N PHE A 322 -6.40 -10.26 -21.34
CA PHE A 322 -6.88 -10.09 -19.98
C PHE A 322 -7.59 -11.38 -19.51
N PHE A 323 -6.86 -12.24 -18.78
CA PHE A 323 -7.33 -13.53 -18.25
C PHE A 323 -7.93 -14.49 -19.30
N ASP A 324 -7.48 -14.40 -20.55
CA ASP A 324 -7.99 -15.23 -21.64
C ASP A 324 -7.41 -16.66 -21.63
N THR A 325 -6.19 -16.82 -21.07
CA THR A 325 -5.43 -18.07 -21.21
C THR A 325 -6.16 -19.27 -20.64
N TYR A 326 -6.64 -19.20 -19.40
CA TYR A 326 -7.35 -20.33 -18.78
C TYR A 326 -8.66 -20.66 -19.51
N MET A 327 -9.39 -19.64 -19.94
CA MET A 327 -10.67 -19.83 -20.64
C MET A 327 -10.44 -20.40 -22.04
N ILE A 328 -9.44 -19.92 -22.77
CA ILE A 328 -9.04 -20.43 -24.09
C ILE A 328 -8.59 -21.89 -23.97
N ASP A 329 -7.67 -22.21 -23.08
CA ASP A 329 -7.18 -23.56 -22.87
C ASP A 329 -8.31 -24.52 -22.48
N THR A 330 -9.22 -24.11 -21.62
CA THR A 330 -10.37 -24.92 -21.18
C THR A 330 -11.35 -25.15 -22.34
N MET A 331 -11.63 -24.14 -23.14
CA MET A 331 -12.44 -24.26 -24.35
C MET A 331 -11.77 -25.20 -25.37
N ASP A 332 -10.48 -25.03 -25.62
CA ASP A 332 -9.73 -25.86 -26.56
C ASP A 332 -9.68 -27.32 -26.10
N ILE A 333 -9.50 -27.57 -24.82
CA ILE A 333 -9.61 -28.92 -24.26
C ILE A 333 -11.01 -29.50 -24.49
N ALA A 334 -12.06 -28.73 -24.21
CA ALA A 334 -13.42 -29.20 -24.36
C ALA A 334 -13.83 -29.47 -25.85
N LEU A 335 -13.23 -28.73 -26.79
CA LEU A 335 -13.50 -28.89 -28.23
C LEU A 335 -12.69 -30.00 -28.87
N ASN A 336 -11.56 -30.40 -28.27
CA ASN A 336 -10.62 -31.40 -28.80
C ASN A 336 -10.62 -32.72 -27.99
N ALA A 337 -11.38 -32.83 -26.92
CA ALA A 337 -11.60 -34.06 -26.15
C ALA A 337 -12.84 -34.82 -26.65
#